data_b0752142d4d2fd53c95f3985e04ab096
#
_entry.id   b0752142d4d2fd53c95f3985e04ab096
#
_cell.length_a   1.000
_cell.length_b   1.000
_cell.length_c   1.000
_cell.angle_alpha   90.00
_cell.angle_beta   90.00
_cell.angle_gamma   90.00
#
_symmetry.space_group_name_H-M   'P 1'
#
loop_
_entity.id
_entity.type
_entity.pdbx_description
1 polymer ?
#
loop_
_entity_poly.entity_id
_entity_poly.type
_entity_poly.pdbx_seq_one_letter_code
_entity_poly.pdbx_strand_id
1 'polypeptide(L)'
;MEKRGCLLPAGIVTILAAIIFVFTCIYPQDIGETVVLVNWGGSIAGHSEEAGFHVKAPWTKAITYDTRNNLINMYGDTEYTYDGGSATGKEVTINDASGAKANIDIQVNYSLDPSTAEYLYSEYGTQTVFTQNYVSQDVRSVAREQAGKFDTITLLTDRAQYTNAIEEALTAKWKEIGLTVEQVTVQDISYPKSITDAYAKAQEAEVEKQTKLNEQEAAKVEADTKVMQAEKQAEANRKLAESLTPEVLTKQYYDTLESLGKNGNVVVTDGNSTPIVNMGK
;
A
#
# COMPACT_ATOMS: atom_id res chain seq x y z
N MET A 1 51.27 -51.61 50.97
CA MET A 1 51.72 -50.40 50.35
C MET A 1 51.25 -50.45 48.91
N GLU A 2 50.46 -49.66 48.44
CA GLU A 2 49.70 -48.44 48.33
C GLU A 2 48.69 -48.57 47.20
N LYS A 3 47.42 -48.78 47.57
CA LYS A 3 46.31 -48.65 46.59
C LYS A 3 45.63 -47.28 46.71
N ARG A 4 46.31 -46.28 47.27
CA ARG A 4 45.73 -44.95 47.52
C ARG A 4 45.90 -43.93 46.38
N GLY A 5 46.74 -44.24 45.36
CA GLY A 5 47.03 -43.26 44.28
C GLY A 5 46.05 -43.17 43.15
N CYS A 6 45.13 -44.15 42.99
CA CYS A 6 44.19 -44.18 41.83
C CYS A 6 42.76 -43.70 42.14
N LEU A 7 42.40 -43.51 43.41
CA LEU A 7 41.03 -43.11 43.82
C LEU A 7 40.80 -41.62 43.68
N LEU A 8 41.83 -40.76 43.86
CA LEU A 8 41.72 -39.31 43.69
C LEU A 8 41.42 -38.90 42.24
N PRO A 9 42.15 -39.41 41.18
CA PRO A 9 41.80 -39.05 39.80
C PRO A 9 40.45 -39.63 39.37
N ALA A 10 40.04 -40.80 39.84
CA ALA A 10 38.73 -41.40 39.57
C ALA A 10 37.59 -40.53 40.16
N GLY A 11 37.75 -40.00 41.38
CA GLY A 11 36.76 -39.12 41.98
C GLY A 11 36.58 -37.78 41.23
N ILE A 12 37.67 -37.19 40.78
CA ILE A 12 37.63 -35.97 39.97
C ILE A 12 36.92 -36.20 38.62
N VAL A 13 37.21 -37.33 37.95
CA VAL A 13 36.56 -37.68 36.71
C VAL A 13 35.05 -37.90 36.88
N THR A 14 34.62 -38.55 37.95
CA THR A 14 33.17 -38.73 38.20
C THR A 14 32.47 -37.45 38.52
N ILE A 15 33.08 -36.51 39.25
CA ILE A 15 32.52 -35.17 39.53
C ILE A 15 32.40 -34.38 38.21
N LEU A 16 33.43 -34.36 37.37
CA LEU A 16 33.37 -33.70 36.06
C LEU A 16 32.30 -34.28 35.18
N ALA A 17 32.18 -35.60 35.13
CA ALA A 17 31.12 -36.29 34.37
C ALA A 17 29.71 -35.90 34.89
N ALA A 18 29.51 -35.83 36.20
CA ALA A 18 28.26 -35.41 36.77
C ALA A 18 27.92 -33.93 36.46
N ILE A 19 28.91 -33.04 36.48
CA ILE A 19 28.74 -31.64 36.10
C ILE A 19 28.32 -31.54 34.60
N ILE A 20 29.04 -32.21 33.71
CA ILE A 20 28.71 -32.25 32.30
C ILE A 20 27.30 -32.80 32.11
N PHE A 21 26.93 -33.88 32.80
CA PHE A 21 25.59 -34.46 32.72
C PHE A 21 24.49 -33.43 33.14
N VAL A 22 24.70 -32.69 34.22
CA VAL A 22 23.74 -31.65 34.64
C VAL A 22 23.63 -30.57 33.57
N PHE A 23 24.75 -30.11 33.01
CA PHE A 23 24.69 -29.08 31.95
C PHE A 23 24.00 -29.58 30.69
N THR A 24 24.00 -30.86 30.37
CA THR A 24 23.25 -31.40 29.22
C THR A 24 21.75 -31.49 29.48
N CYS A 25 21.33 -31.46 30.74
CA CYS A 25 19.93 -31.50 31.15
C CYS A 25 19.25 -30.15 31.24
N ILE A 26 19.96 -29.05 31.12
CA ILE A 26 19.42 -27.69 31.24
C ILE A 26 19.43 -27.03 29.87
N TYR A 27 18.34 -26.32 29.52
CA TYR A 27 18.30 -25.47 28.35
C TYR A 27 17.69 -24.12 28.73
N PRO A 28 18.22 -23.02 28.18
CA PRO A 28 17.60 -21.71 28.29
C PRO A 28 16.47 -21.58 27.25
N GLN A 29 15.43 -20.85 27.58
CA GLN A 29 14.34 -20.46 26.71
C GLN A 29 14.11 -18.96 26.84
N ASP A 30 14.21 -18.24 25.76
CA ASP A 30 13.99 -16.80 25.74
C ASP A 30 12.50 -16.42 25.71
N ILE A 31 12.20 -15.17 26.07
CA ILE A 31 10.83 -14.65 26.01
C ILE A 31 10.37 -14.62 24.56
N GLY A 32 9.19 -15.21 24.28
CA GLY A 32 8.60 -15.29 22.95
C GLY A 32 9.14 -16.44 22.11
N GLU A 33 9.74 -17.42 22.76
CA GLU A 33 10.07 -18.70 22.17
C GLU A 33 9.22 -19.80 22.79
N THR A 34 8.93 -20.82 22.02
CA THR A 34 8.35 -22.09 22.48
C THR A 34 9.32 -23.22 22.11
N VAL A 35 9.58 -24.08 23.05
CA VAL A 35 10.50 -25.20 22.86
C VAL A 35 9.75 -26.51 22.83
N VAL A 36 9.92 -27.27 21.75
CA VAL A 36 9.42 -28.65 21.60
C VAL A 36 10.54 -29.61 21.96
N LEU A 37 10.27 -30.49 22.91
CA LEU A 37 11.21 -31.51 23.36
C LEU A 37 11.00 -32.81 22.58
N VAL A 38 12.04 -33.23 21.88
CA VAL A 38 11.99 -34.42 21.02
C VAL A 38 12.98 -35.47 21.50
N ASN A 39 12.52 -36.67 21.76
CA ASN A 39 13.37 -37.80 22.15
C ASN A 39 14.23 -38.28 20.96
N TRP A 40 15.32 -38.95 21.24
CA TRP A 40 16.18 -39.58 20.21
C TRP A 40 15.40 -40.55 19.32
N GLY A 41 14.34 -41.16 19.81
CA GLY A 41 13.43 -42.00 19.03
C GLY A 41 12.45 -41.25 18.14
N GLY A 42 12.51 -39.90 18.09
CA GLY A 42 11.63 -39.07 17.26
C GLY A 42 10.26 -38.78 17.88
N SER A 43 9.96 -39.30 19.07
CA SER A 43 8.69 -38.98 19.75
C SER A 43 8.76 -37.62 20.44
N ILE A 44 7.69 -36.84 20.42
CA ILE A 44 7.57 -35.59 21.16
C ILE A 44 7.38 -35.94 22.64
N ALA A 45 8.21 -35.33 23.49
CA ALA A 45 8.18 -35.50 24.95
C ALA A 45 7.34 -34.43 25.65
N GLY A 46 7.01 -33.35 24.95
CA GLY A 46 6.26 -32.22 25.43
C GLY A 46 6.79 -30.91 24.89
N HIS A 47 6.19 -29.80 25.29
CA HIS A 47 6.65 -28.46 24.95
C HIS A 47 6.71 -27.56 26.19
N SER A 48 7.39 -26.44 26.08
CA SER A 48 7.46 -25.38 27.07
C SER A 48 7.18 -24.04 26.42
N GLU A 49 6.29 -23.25 27.05
CA GLU A 49 5.92 -21.91 26.60
C GLU A 49 6.52 -20.82 27.48
N GLU A 50 6.98 -21.18 28.69
CA GLU A 50 7.49 -20.24 29.69
C GLU A 50 8.97 -19.97 29.48
N ALA A 51 9.35 -18.68 29.47
CA ALA A 51 10.75 -18.29 29.44
C ALA A 51 11.49 -18.65 30.72
N GLY A 52 12.76 -19.02 30.60
CA GLY A 52 13.61 -19.34 31.74
C GLY A 52 14.55 -20.51 31.50
N PHE A 53 15.06 -21.06 32.60
CA PHE A 53 15.85 -22.28 32.56
C PHE A 53 14.97 -23.49 32.84
N HIS A 54 14.95 -24.41 31.91
CA HIS A 54 14.16 -25.63 32.01
C HIS A 54 15.05 -26.87 32.04
N VAL A 55 14.52 -27.94 32.61
CA VAL A 55 15.21 -29.23 32.70
C VAL A 55 14.61 -30.19 31.66
N LYS A 56 15.51 -30.83 30.91
CA LYS A 56 15.15 -31.89 29.94
C LYS A 56 15.92 -33.17 30.22
N ALA A 57 15.41 -34.29 29.74
CA ALA A 57 16.18 -35.52 29.78
C ALA A 57 17.43 -35.41 28.85
N PRO A 58 18.56 -36.03 29.18
CA PRO A 58 19.78 -35.89 28.38
C PRO A 58 19.65 -36.51 26.97
N TRP A 59 18.67 -37.40 26.77
CA TRP A 59 18.33 -37.98 25.47
C TRP A 59 17.23 -37.21 24.70
N THR A 60 16.83 -36.02 25.18
CA THR A 60 15.91 -35.14 24.46
C THR A 60 16.66 -33.99 23.79
N LYS A 61 16.20 -33.63 22.59
CA LYS A 61 16.64 -32.46 21.86
C LYS A 61 15.60 -31.35 22.05
N ALA A 62 16.04 -30.17 22.39
CA ALA A 62 15.20 -28.98 22.43
C ALA A 62 15.18 -28.36 21.02
N ILE A 63 14.00 -28.17 20.46
CA ILE A 63 13.75 -27.47 19.18
C ILE A 63 12.99 -26.21 19.48
N THR A 64 13.59 -25.07 19.20
CA THR A 64 13.05 -23.76 19.48
C THR A 64 12.24 -23.26 18.29
N TYR A 65 11.08 -22.66 18.57
CA TYR A 65 10.24 -21.89 17.67
C TYR A 65 10.13 -20.46 18.20
N ASP A 66 10.46 -19.47 17.39
CA ASP A 66 10.13 -18.07 17.68
C ASP A 66 8.64 -17.86 17.39
N THR A 67 7.90 -17.44 18.41
CA THR A 67 6.43 -17.25 18.34
C THR A 67 6.04 -15.81 18.09
N ARG A 68 6.99 -14.88 18.22
CA ARG A 68 6.77 -13.45 18.02
C ARG A 68 6.86 -13.11 16.53
N ASN A 69 6.64 -11.90 16.21
CA ASN A 69 6.74 -11.21 14.93
C ASN A 69 7.81 -11.77 13.95
N ASN A 70 7.51 -12.93 13.39
CA ASN A 70 8.32 -13.54 12.35
C ASN A 70 8.15 -12.75 11.05
N LEU A 71 9.24 -12.58 10.31
CA LEU A 71 9.29 -11.82 9.08
C LEU A 71 9.62 -12.72 7.90
N ILE A 72 8.86 -12.61 6.83
CA ILE A 72 9.25 -13.12 5.52
C ILE A 72 9.33 -11.97 4.54
N ASN A 73 10.48 -11.80 3.90
CA ASN A 73 10.73 -10.75 2.92
C ASN A 73 11.19 -11.36 1.60
N MET A 74 10.41 -11.17 0.54
CA MET A 74 10.71 -11.68 -0.79
C MET A 74 10.93 -10.51 -1.73
N TYR A 75 12.18 -10.31 -2.16
CA TYR A 75 12.54 -9.18 -3.02
C TYR A 75 13.71 -9.52 -3.95
N GLY A 76 13.68 -8.94 -5.13
CA GLY A 76 14.74 -9.07 -6.12
C GLY A 76 15.16 -10.52 -6.40
N ASP A 77 16.42 -10.73 -6.79
CA ASP A 77 17.00 -12.07 -7.03
C ASP A 77 17.79 -12.59 -5.81
N THR A 78 17.16 -12.50 -4.63
CA THR A 78 17.78 -12.86 -3.35
C THR A 78 17.68 -14.36 -3.10
N GLU A 79 18.79 -15.01 -2.70
CA GLU A 79 18.76 -16.40 -2.25
C GLU A 79 17.99 -16.53 -0.93
N TYR A 80 17.37 -17.71 -0.73
CA TYR A 80 16.65 -17.98 0.51
C TYR A 80 17.63 -18.07 1.68
N THR A 81 17.40 -17.24 2.70
CA THR A 81 18.10 -17.30 3.99
C THR A 81 17.09 -17.25 5.13
N TYR A 82 17.43 -17.87 6.25
CA TYR A 82 16.64 -17.85 7.47
C TYR A 82 17.56 -17.59 8.66
N ASP A 83 17.20 -16.60 9.47
CA ASP A 83 17.93 -16.22 10.68
C ASP A 83 16.92 -15.81 11.78
N GLY A 84 16.71 -16.70 12.77
CA GLY A 84 15.99 -16.44 14.00
C GLY A 84 14.65 -15.69 13.85
N GLY A 85 13.70 -16.22 13.09
CA GLY A 85 12.40 -15.59 12.86
C GLY A 85 12.34 -14.65 11.64
N SER A 86 13.48 -14.39 10.98
CA SER A 86 13.53 -13.62 9.74
C SER A 86 13.93 -14.48 8.55
N ALA A 87 13.13 -14.50 7.51
CA ALA A 87 13.41 -15.19 6.26
C ALA A 87 13.48 -14.19 5.10
N THR A 88 14.43 -14.39 4.21
CA THR A 88 14.50 -13.66 2.94
C THR A 88 14.43 -14.62 1.77
N GLY A 89 13.95 -14.17 0.63
CA GLY A 89 13.88 -14.99 -0.57
C GLY A 89 13.65 -14.17 -1.82
N LYS A 90 13.71 -14.83 -2.96
CA LYS A 90 13.51 -14.22 -4.27
C LYS A 90 12.11 -13.63 -4.41
N GLU A 91 11.99 -12.52 -5.15
CA GLU A 91 10.75 -11.90 -5.57
C GLU A 91 9.73 -12.89 -6.14
N VAL A 92 8.46 -12.55 -6.10
CA VAL A 92 7.39 -13.42 -6.58
C VAL A 92 6.96 -12.98 -7.97
N THR A 93 7.13 -13.85 -8.96
CA THR A 93 6.57 -13.62 -10.28
C THR A 93 5.08 -13.95 -10.28
N ILE A 94 4.26 -13.01 -10.71
CA ILE A 94 2.80 -13.12 -10.81
C ILE A 94 2.34 -12.97 -12.26
N ASN A 95 1.11 -13.39 -12.53
CA ASN A 95 0.36 -13.06 -13.74
C ASN A 95 -0.94 -12.38 -13.30
N ASP A 96 -1.23 -11.22 -13.88
CA ASP A 96 -2.48 -10.51 -13.60
C ASP A 96 -3.68 -11.07 -14.42
N ALA A 97 -4.87 -10.52 -14.18
CA ALA A 97 -6.08 -10.90 -14.92
C ALA A 97 -6.00 -10.61 -16.43
N SER A 98 -5.16 -9.67 -16.84
CA SER A 98 -4.91 -9.32 -18.25
C SER A 98 -3.89 -10.27 -18.89
N GLY A 99 -3.27 -11.19 -18.14
CA GLY A 99 -2.24 -12.12 -18.59
C GLY A 99 -0.84 -11.51 -18.65
N ALA A 100 -0.64 -10.30 -18.15
CA ALA A 100 0.68 -9.68 -18.07
C ALA A 100 1.47 -10.25 -16.90
N LYS A 101 2.78 -10.46 -17.12
CA LYS A 101 3.70 -10.90 -16.06
C LYS A 101 4.28 -9.70 -15.34
N ALA A 102 4.33 -9.78 -14.01
CA ALA A 102 5.06 -8.85 -13.16
C ALA A 102 5.85 -9.59 -12.10
N ASN A 103 6.86 -8.94 -11.56
CA ASN A 103 7.54 -9.37 -10.35
C ASN A 103 7.11 -8.47 -9.21
N ILE A 104 6.86 -9.07 -8.05
CA ILE A 104 6.46 -8.34 -6.85
C ILE A 104 7.44 -8.59 -5.71
N ASP A 105 7.73 -7.51 -5.00
CA ASP A 105 8.41 -7.54 -3.73
C ASP A 105 7.36 -7.51 -2.62
N ILE A 106 7.33 -8.56 -1.80
CA ILE A 106 6.34 -8.75 -0.74
C ILE A 106 6.99 -9.07 0.59
N GLN A 107 6.50 -8.43 1.63
CA GLN A 107 6.86 -8.66 3.01
C GLN A 107 5.63 -9.09 3.79
N VAL A 108 5.76 -10.14 4.60
CA VAL A 108 4.70 -10.65 5.48
C VAL A 108 5.26 -10.80 6.88
N ASN A 109 4.60 -10.16 7.84
CA ASN A 109 4.85 -10.33 9.25
C ASN A 109 3.77 -11.25 9.82
N TYR A 110 4.18 -12.25 10.58
CA TYR A 110 3.27 -13.21 11.20
C TYR A 110 3.77 -13.64 12.56
N SER A 111 2.85 -14.04 13.41
CA SER A 111 3.13 -14.66 14.70
C SER A 111 2.61 -16.10 14.73
N LEU A 112 3.17 -16.88 15.63
CA LEU A 112 2.87 -18.29 15.79
C LEU A 112 2.25 -18.49 17.15
N ASP A 113 1.12 -19.22 17.23
CA ASP A 113 0.51 -19.62 18.50
C ASP A 113 1.43 -20.64 19.19
N PRO A 114 1.95 -20.33 20.41
CA PRO A 114 2.81 -21.25 21.17
C PRO A 114 2.24 -22.67 21.31
N SER A 115 0.93 -22.80 21.47
CA SER A 115 0.24 -24.08 21.67
C SER A 115 0.29 -25.01 20.43
N THR A 116 0.55 -24.45 19.23
CA THR A 116 0.59 -25.20 17.98
C THR A 116 1.97 -25.75 17.63
N ALA A 117 3.01 -25.40 18.40
CA ALA A 117 4.40 -25.75 18.10
C ALA A 117 4.63 -27.28 17.98
N GLU A 118 3.96 -28.11 18.81
CA GLU A 118 4.05 -29.57 18.71
C GLU A 118 3.48 -30.10 17.39
N TYR A 119 2.31 -29.56 16.99
CA TYR A 119 1.69 -29.90 15.70
C TYR A 119 2.58 -29.52 14.54
N LEU A 120 3.10 -28.28 14.57
CA LEU A 120 3.99 -27.78 13.51
C LEU A 120 5.27 -28.62 13.39
N TYR A 121 5.85 -29.03 14.53
CA TYR A 121 7.00 -29.90 14.51
C TYR A 121 6.68 -31.28 13.92
N SER A 122 5.52 -31.85 14.28
CA SER A 122 5.13 -33.18 13.79
C SER A 122 4.90 -33.22 12.29
N GLU A 123 4.32 -32.16 11.73
CA GLU A 123 3.95 -32.10 10.31
C GLU A 123 5.06 -31.51 9.42
N TYR A 124 5.77 -30.50 9.91
CA TYR A 124 6.69 -29.71 9.07
C TYR A 124 8.16 -29.76 9.53
N GLY A 125 8.44 -30.25 10.73
CA GLY A 125 9.80 -30.31 11.29
C GLY A 125 10.21 -29.00 11.94
N THR A 126 11.47 -28.57 11.79
CA THR A 126 11.99 -27.33 12.41
C THR A 126 11.37 -26.07 11.80
N GLN A 127 11.40 -24.96 12.57
CA GLN A 127 10.88 -23.68 12.09
C GLN A 127 11.49 -23.23 10.76
N THR A 128 12.79 -23.44 10.58
CA THR A 128 13.47 -23.15 9.30
C THR A 128 12.82 -23.90 8.13
N VAL A 129 12.59 -25.21 8.28
CA VAL A 129 11.99 -26.06 7.23
C VAL A 129 10.54 -25.66 7.01
N PHE A 130 9.80 -25.41 8.08
CA PHE A 130 8.42 -24.93 8.03
C PHE A 130 8.30 -23.61 7.27
N THR A 131 9.13 -22.61 7.63
CA THR A 131 9.10 -21.30 6.98
C THR A 131 9.50 -21.41 5.51
N GLN A 132 10.50 -22.22 5.17
CA GLN A 132 10.97 -22.39 3.78
C GLN A 132 9.94 -23.11 2.91
N ASN A 133 9.44 -24.24 3.37
CA ASN A 133 8.68 -25.16 2.54
C ASN A 133 7.17 -24.91 2.61
N TYR A 134 6.67 -24.26 3.67
CA TYR A 134 5.27 -23.98 3.83
C TYR A 134 4.95 -22.49 3.73
N VAL A 135 5.43 -21.68 4.68
CA VAL A 135 5.08 -20.25 4.75
C VAL A 135 5.49 -19.51 3.47
N SER A 136 6.73 -19.71 2.99
CA SER A 136 7.21 -19.08 1.76
C SER A 136 6.43 -19.50 0.52
N GLN A 137 6.05 -20.78 0.43
CA GLN A 137 5.28 -21.28 -0.71
C GLN A 137 3.83 -20.79 -0.67
N ASP A 138 3.25 -20.69 0.53
CA ASP A 138 1.91 -20.16 0.69
C ASP A 138 1.83 -18.69 0.30
N VAL A 139 2.77 -17.85 0.77
CA VAL A 139 2.85 -16.45 0.36
C VAL A 139 2.93 -16.33 -1.16
N ARG A 140 3.81 -17.13 -1.81
CA ARG A 140 3.92 -17.15 -3.28
C ARG A 140 2.65 -17.60 -3.97
N SER A 141 2.01 -18.65 -3.45
CA SER A 141 0.79 -19.20 -4.04
C SER A 141 -0.38 -18.23 -3.93
N VAL A 142 -0.61 -17.68 -2.74
CA VAL A 142 -1.69 -16.72 -2.48
C VAL A 142 -1.46 -15.43 -3.27
N ALA A 143 -0.23 -14.90 -3.29
CA ALA A 143 0.09 -13.71 -4.08
C ALA A 143 -0.23 -13.89 -5.57
N ARG A 144 0.11 -15.07 -6.16
CA ARG A 144 -0.22 -15.39 -7.55
C ARG A 144 -1.72 -15.57 -7.79
N GLU A 145 -2.40 -16.24 -6.87
CA GLU A 145 -3.85 -16.46 -6.97
C GLU A 145 -4.61 -15.14 -6.91
N GLN A 146 -4.28 -14.29 -5.95
CA GLN A 146 -4.94 -13.00 -5.82
C GLN A 146 -4.61 -12.07 -7.00
N ALA A 147 -3.37 -12.07 -7.49
CA ALA A 147 -2.99 -11.27 -8.66
C ALA A 147 -3.85 -11.56 -9.90
N GLY A 148 -4.22 -12.81 -10.11
CA GLY A 148 -5.10 -13.20 -11.21
C GLY A 148 -6.52 -12.63 -11.16
N LYS A 149 -6.90 -11.97 -10.06
CA LYS A 149 -8.22 -11.32 -9.89
C LYS A 149 -8.20 -9.83 -10.22
N PHE A 150 -7.02 -9.23 -10.35
CA PHE A 150 -6.83 -7.80 -10.61
C PHE A 150 -6.22 -7.58 -11.98
N ASP A 151 -6.66 -6.55 -12.67
CA ASP A 151 -6.06 -6.12 -13.93
C ASP A 151 -4.78 -5.31 -13.71
N THR A 152 -4.00 -5.15 -14.78
CA THR A 152 -2.71 -4.41 -14.75
C THR A 152 -2.87 -2.99 -14.18
N ILE A 153 -3.98 -2.32 -14.52
CA ILE A 153 -4.24 -0.94 -14.12
C ILE A 153 -4.44 -0.86 -12.62
N THR A 154 -5.30 -1.71 -12.07
CA THR A 154 -5.58 -1.77 -10.63
C THR A 154 -4.32 -2.09 -9.84
N LEU A 155 -3.50 -3.04 -10.29
CA LEU A 155 -2.24 -3.37 -9.61
C LEU A 155 -1.23 -2.21 -9.62
N LEU A 156 -1.23 -1.38 -10.66
CA LEU A 156 -0.34 -0.21 -10.75
C LEU A 156 -0.84 0.99 -9.95
N THR A 157 -2.17 1.19 -9.86
CA THR A 157 -2.78 2.40 -9.29
C THR A 157 -3.35 2.22 -7.89
N ASP A 158 -3.85 1.03 -7.56
CA ASP A 158 -4.49 0.73 -6.26
C ASP A 158 -3.93 -0.56 -5.65
N ARG A 159 -2.68 -0.50 -5.23
CA ARG A 159 -1.99 -1.63 -4.57
C ARG A 159 -2.65 -2.05 -3.26
N ALA A 160 -3.41 -1.14 -2.63
CA ALA A 160 -4.02 -1.42 -1.33
C ALA A 160 -5.07 -2.54 -1.43
N GLN A 161 -5.89 -2.57 -2.48
CA GLN A 161 -6.87 -3.64 -2.69
C GLN A 161 -6.20 -5.01 -2.83
N TYR A 162 -5.11 -5.07 -3.60
CA TYR A 162 -4.35 -6.30 -3.77
C TYR A 162 -3.68 -6.77 -2.48
N THR A 163 -3.07 -5.85 -1.73
CA THR A 163 -2.45 -6.14 -0.44
C THR A 163 -3.49 -6.71 0.55
N ASN A 164 -4.66 -6.07 0.66
CA ASN A 164 -5.75 -6.54 1.53
C ASN A 164 -6.26 -7.91 1.11
N ALA A 165 -6.39 -8.17 -0.19
CA ALA A 165 -6.82 -9.48 -0.69
C ALA A 165 -5.83 -10.61 -0.34
N ILE A 166 -4.53 -10.33 -0.38
CA ILE A 166 -3.50 -11.27 0.08
C ILE A 166 -3.61 -11.50 1.59
N GLU A 167 -3.74 -10.42 2.37
CA GLU A 167 -3.84 -10.50 3.84
C GLU A 167 -5.04 -11.30 4.29
N GLU A 168 -6.23 -11.06 3.71
CA GLU A 168 -7.44 -11.82 3.99
C GLU A 168 -7.28 -13.31 3.64
N ALA A 169 -6.72 -13.60 2.47
CA ALA A 169 -6.52 -14.98 2.01
C ALA A 169 -5.50 -15.73 2.85
N LEU A 170 -4.39 -15.10 3.23
CA LEU A 170 -3.38 -15.68 4.14
C LEU A 170 -3.97 -15.88 5.53
N THR A 171 -4.69 -14.91 6.08
CA THR A 171 -5.32 -14.98 7.39
C THR A 171 -6.31 -16.16 7.45
N ALA A 172 -7.15 -16.31 6.44
CA ALA A 172 -8.10 -17.42 6.37
C ALA A 172 -7.39 -18.78 6.35
N LYS A 173 -6.32 -18.90 5.56
CA LYS A 173 -5.58 -20.15 5.39
C LYS A 173 -4.74 -20.52 6.62
N TRP A 174 -4.06 -19.54 7.21
CA TRP A 174 -3.12 -19.76 8.29
C TRP A 174 -3.77 -19.92 9.66
N LYS A 175 -4.98 -19.42 9.81
CA LYS A 175 -5.76 -19.61 11.04
C LYS A 175 -5.92 -21.09 11.43
N GLU A 176 -6.04 -21.97 10.44
CA GLU A 176 -6.21 -23.41 10.68
C GLU A 176 -4.97 -24.08 11.28
N ILE A 177 -3.79 -23.50 11.07
CA ILE A 177 -2.51 -24.04 11.55
C ILE A 177 -1.90 -23.21 12.70
N GLY A 178 -2.66 -22.24 13.24
CA GLY A 178 -2.23 -21.43 14.38
C GLY A 178 -1.23 -20.34 14.05
N LEU A 179 -1.20 -19.86 12.80
CA LEU A 179 -0.47 -18.65 12.43
C LEU A 179 -1.42 -17.45 12.37
N THR A 180 -0.95 -16.33 12.87
CA THR A 180 -1.65 -15.04 12.78
C THR A 180 -0.87 -14.12 11.86
N VAL A 181 -1.54 -13.61 10.83
CA VAL A 181 -0.97 -12.56 9.97
C VAL A 181 -1.07 -11.23 10.70
N GLU A 182 0.07 -10.59 10.94
CA GLU A 182 0.14 -9.28 11.58
C GLU A 182 0.07 -8.15 10.54
N GLN A 183 0.78 -8.32 9.43
CA GLN A 183 0.84 -7.33 8.37
C GLN A 183 1.32 -7.95 7.06
N VAL A 184 0.72 -7.54 5.97
CA VAL A 184 1.21 -7.79 4.60
C VAL A 184 1.58 -6.45 3.97
N THR A 185 2.71 -6.39 3.29
CA THR A 185 3.16 -5.20 2.57
C THR A 185 3.66 -5.60 1.19
N VAL A 186 3.03 -5.10 0.14
CA VAL A 186 3.55 -5.16 -1.23
C VAL A 186 4.38 -3.92 -1.48
N GLN A 187 5.71 -4.09 -1.52
CA GLN A 187 6.67 -2.99 -1.62
C GLN A 187 6.75 -2.45 -3.04
N ASP A 188 6.93 -3.33 -4.01
CA ASP A 188 6.98 -2.98 -5.42
C ASP A 188 6.27 -4.00 -6.31
N ILE A 189 5.78 -3.51 -7.47
CA ILE A 189 5.23 -4.33 -8.55
C ILE A 189 5.92 -3.90 -9.84
N SER A 190 6.84 -4.71 -10.29
CA SER A 190 7.69 -4.45 -11.46
C SER A 190 7.15 -5.16 -12.69
N TYR A 191 6.61 -4.37 -13.64
CA TYR A 191 6.24 -4.86 -14.96
C TYR A 191 7.37 -4.70 -15.97
N PRO A 192 7.45 -5.56 -17.00
CA PRO A 192 8.33 -5.35 -18.14
C PRO A 192 8.07 -3.99 -18.79
N LYS A 193 9.14 -3.34 -19.26
CA LYS A 193 9.07 -2.00 -19.86
C LYS A 193 8.05 -1.90 -21.01
N SER A 194 7.87 -2.96 -21.79
CA SER A 194 6.86 -3.01 -22.85
C SER A 194 5.43 -2.81 -22.37
N ILE A 195 5.11 -3.29 -21.16
CA ILE A 195 3.78 -3.15 -20.55
C ILE A 195 3.62 -1.73 -19.99
N THR A 196 4.61 -1.24 -19.26
CA THR A 196 4.58 0.12 -18.68
C THR A 196 4.54 1.19 -19.76
N ASP A 197 5.28 1.03 -20.86
CA ASP A 197 5.27 1.96 -22.00
C ASP A 197 3.92 1.92 -22.76
N ALA A 198 3.33 0.74 -22.92
CA ALA A 198 2.00 0.60 -23.53
C ALA A 198 0.91 1.26 -22.66
N TYR A 199 0.99 1.07 -21.35
CA TYR A 199 0.08 1.71 -20.39
C TYR A 199 0.24 3.23 -20.40
N ALA A 200 1.47 3.75 -20.36
CA ALA A 200 1.74 5.18 -20.40
C ALA A 200 1.15 5.83 -21.67
N LYS A 201 1.31 5.20 -22.84
CA LYS A 201 0.70 5.67 -24.10
C LYS A 201 -0.83 5.63 -24.08
N ALA A 202 -1.42 4.58 -23.50
CA ALA A 202 -2.87 4.49 -23.38
C ALA A 202 -3.42 5.59 -22.45
N GLN A 203 -2.73 5.84 -21.34
CA GLN A 203 -3.07 6.91 -20.41
C GLN A 203 -2.94 8.31 -21.04
N GLU A 204 -1.87 8.55 -21.80
CA GLU A 204 -1.68 9.80 -22.54
C GLU A 204 -2.81 10.03 -23.56
N ALA A 205 -3.20 8.99 -24.32
CA ALA A 205 -4.31 9.07 -25.25
C ALA A 205 -5.67 9.34 -24.58
N GLU A 206 -5.92 8.75 -23.42
CA GLU A 206 -7.17 9.01 -22.67
C GLU A 206 -7.18 10.43 -22.08
N VAL A 207 -6.05 10.92 -21.56
CA VAL A 207 -5.90 12.32 -21.11
C VAL A 207 -6.11 13.30 -22.26
N GLU A 208 -5.53 13.03 -23.45
CA GLU A 208 -5.73 13.87 -24.64
C GLU A 208 -7.20 13.89 -25.06
N LYS A 209 -7.87 12.74 -25.08
CA LYS A 209 -9.29 12.63 -25.38
C LYS A 209 -10.14 13.42 -24.39
N GLN A 210 -9.86 13.28 -23.08
CA GLN A 210 -10.59 14.00 -22.04
C GLN A 210 -10.36 15.52 -22.14
N THR A 211 -9.15 15.94 -22.46
CA THR A 211 -8.82 17.36 -22.71
C THR A 211 -9.65 17.92 -23.88
N LYS A 212 -9.70 17.19 -25.00
CA LYS A 212 -10.51 17.58 -26.17
C LYS A 212 -12.01 17.66 -25.84
N LEU A 213 -12.53 16.73 -25.06
CA LEU A 213 -13.94 16.77 -24.60
C LEU A 213 -14.20 18.02 -23.73
N ASN A 214 -13.31 18.30 -22.78
CA ASN A 214 -13.43 19.49 -21.92
C ASN A 214 -13.32 20.79 -22.74
N GLU A 215 -12.44 20.85 -23.74
CA GLU A 215 -12.33 22.00 -24.65
C GLU A 215 -13.62 22.19 -25.48
N GLN A 216 -14.22 21.11 -26.00
CA GLN A 216 -15.49 21.17 -26.72
C GLN A 216 -16.63 21.64 -25.83
N GLU A 217 -16.70 21.14 -24.59
CA GLU A 217 -17.71 21.56 -23.61
C GLU A 217 -17.53 23.04 -23.22
N ALA A 218 -16.29 23.47 -22.98
CA ALA A 218 -15.99 24.88 -22.71
C ALA A 218 -16.38 25.80 -23.88
N ALA A 219 -16.06 25.40 -25.12
CA ALA A 219 -16.43 26.16 -26.32
C ALA A 219 -17.96 26.24 -26.48
N LYS A 220 -18.69 25.15 -26.18
CA LYS A 220 -20.16 25.16 -26.19
C LYS A 220 -20.72 26.11 -25.12
N VAL A 221 -20.23 26.03 -23.90
CA VAL A 221 -20.67 26.94 -22.82
C VAL A 221 -20.35 28.40 -23.18
N GLU A 222 -19.22 28.69 -23.79
CA GLU A 222 -18.89 30.04 -24.25
C GLU A 222 -19.83 30.50 -25.35
N ALA A 223 -20.17 29.66 -26.32
CA ALA A 223 -21.13 29.99 -27.37
C ALA A 223 -22.53 30.25 -26.80
N ASP A 224 -23.02 29.39 -25.92
CA ASP A 224 -24.32 29.54 -25.25
C ASP A 224 -24.37 30.82 -24.39
N THR A 225 -23.25 31.11 -23.71
CA THR A 225 -23.11 32.37 -22.93
C THR A 225 -23.18 33.61 -23.83
N LYS A 226 -22.51 33.61 -24.98
CA LYS A 226 -22.56 34.70 -25.96
C LYS A 226 -23.98 34.90 -26.50
N VAL A 227 -24.67 33.81 -26.82
CA VAL A 227 -26.08 33.87 -27.26
C VAL A 227 -26.97 34.48 -26.18
N MET A 228 -26.86 33.99 -24.96
CA MET A 228 -27.64 34.51 -23.82
C MET A 228 -27.32 35.98 -23.53
N GLN A 229 -26.05 36.39 -23.63
CA GLN A 229 -25.67 37.82 -23.51
C GLN A 229 -26.29 38.68 -24.61
N ALA A 230 -26.27 38.22 -25.87
CA ALA A 230 -26.86 38.91 -26.98
C ALA A 230 -28.39 39.04 -26.83
N GLU A 231 -29.07 37.97 -26.39
CA GLU A 231 -30.50 38.00 -26.11
C GLU A 231 -30.86 38.99 -24.99
N LYS A 232 -30.09 38.95 -23.89
CA LYS A 232 -30.27 39.89 -22.77
C LYS A 232 -30.02 41.34 -23.19
N GLN A 233 -29.01 41.58 -24.02
CA GLN A 233 -28.72 42.89 -24.57
C GLN A 233 -29.83 43.37 -25.51
N ALA A 234 -30.36 42.49 -26.38
CA ALA A 234 -31.49 42.81 -27.25
C ALA A 234 -32.77 43.13 -26.43
N GLU A 235 -33.05 42.36 -25.39
CA GLU A 235 -34.17 42.60 -24.48
C GLU A 235 -34.03 43.95 -23.72
N ALA A 236 -32.81 44.24 -23.23
CA ALA A 236 -32.50 45.52 -22.59
C ALA A 236 -32.69 46.68 -23.56
N ASN A 237 -32.17 46.57 -24.79
CA ASN A 237 -32.36 47.58 -25.83
C ASN A 237 -33.83 47.78 -26.21
N ARG A 238 -34.62 46.70 -26.29
CA ARG A 238 -36.09 46.80 -26.53
C ARG A 238 -36.80 47.51 -25.40
N LYS A 239 -36.53 47.18 -24.14
CA LYS A 239 -37.09 47.86 -22.98
C LYS A 239 -36.69 49.34 -22.94
N LEU A 240 -35.47 49.67 -23.31
CA LEU A 240 -35.00 51.06 -23.44
C LEU A 240 -35.77 51.80 -24.54
N ALA A 241 -35.91 51.20 -25.72
CA ALA A 241 -36.67 51.78 -26.81
C ALA A 241 -38.17 52.00 -26.46
N GLU A 242 -38.80 51.07 -25.74
CA GLU A 242 -40.19 51.22 -25.23
C GLU A 242 -40.33 52.32 -24.17
N SER A 243 -39.24 52.56 -23.39
CA SER A 243 -39.25 53.63 -22.36
C SER A 243 -38.89 55.01 -22.88
N LEU A 244 -38.27 55.09 -24.06
CA LEU A 244 -37.87 56.36 -24.71
C LEU A 244 -39.07 57.00 -25.48
N THR A 245 -40.00 57.57 -24.73
CA THR A 245 -41.05 58.45 -25.35
C THR A 245 -40.41 59.76 -25.83
N PRO A 246 -41.01 60.45 -26.81
CA PRO A 246 -40.55 61.75 -27.29
C PRO A 246 -40.32 62.78 -26.17
N GLU A 247 -41.18 62.72 -25.11
CA GLU A 247 -41.06 63.54 -23.92
C GLU A 247 -39.85 63.26 -23.06
N VAL A 248 -39.50 61.96 -22.90
CA VAL A 248 -38.32 61.55 -22.14
C VAL A 248 -37.01 61.87 -22.90
N LEU A 249 -37.02 61.75 -24.22
CA LEU A 249 -35.89 62.17 -25.06
C LEU A 249 -35.63 63.64 -24.98
N THR A 250 -36.71 64.42 -25.02
CA THR A 250 -36.68 65.92 -24.91
C THR A 250 -36.15 66.32 -23.52
N LYS A 251 -36.61 65.68 -22.46
CA LYS A 251 -36.08 65.90 -21.11
C LYS A 251 -34.60 65.55 -20.97
N GLN A 252 -34.17 64.40 -21.43
CA GLN A 252 -32.74 64.01 -21.39
C GLN A 252 -31.88 64.96 -22.22
N TYR A 253 -32.40 65.46 -23.33
CA TYR A 253 -31.74 66.47 -24.13
C TYR A 253 -31.50 67.74 -23.35
N TYR A 254 -32.56 68.27 -22.64
CA TYR A 254 -32.41 69.42 -21.81
C TYR A 254 -31.51 69.24 -20.59
N ASP A 255 -31.63 68.07 -19.90
CA ASP A 255 -30.79 67.73 -18.76
C ASP A 255 -29.25 67.61 -19.18
N THR A 256 -29.00 67.11 -20.38
CA THR A 256 -27.68 67.04 -20.93
C THR A 256 -27.14 68.42 -21.29
N LEU A 257 -27.97 69.27 -21.92
CA LEU A 257 -27.64 70.68 -22.21
C LEU A 257 -27.37 71.46 -20.92
N GLU A 258 -28.17 71.28 -19.87
CA GLU A 258 -27.94 71.92 -18.58
C GLU A 258 -26.60 71.44 -17.94
N SER A 259 -26.27 70.15 -18.00
CA SER A 259 -25.00 69.60 -17.48
C SER A 259 -23.82 70.15 -18.25
N LEU A 260 -23.95 70.27 -19.57
CA LEU A 260 -22.87 70.82 -20.44
C LEU A 260 -22.74 72.32 -20.25
N GLY A 261 -23.87 73.02 -20.00
CA GLY A 261 -23.88 74.45 -19.71
C GLY A 261 -23.21 74.81 -18.39
N LYS A 262 -23.30 73.95 -17.38
CA LYS A 262 -22.57 74.10 -16.10
C LYS A 262 -21.07 73.90 -16.22
N ASN A 263 -20.59 73.17 -17.27
CA ASN A 263 -19.21 72.94 -17.50
C ASN A 263 -18.53 73.91 -18.54
N GLY A 264 -19.23 74.96 -18.92
CA GLY A 264 -18.60 76.17 -19.43
C GLY A 264 -18.28 76.25 -20.92
N ASN A 265 -18.62 75.25 -21.78
CA ASN A 265 -18.23 75.29 -23.19
C ASN A 265 -19.28 74.64 -24.11
N VAL A 266 -20.46 75.23 -24.26
CA VAL A 266 -21.45 74.76 -25.25
C VAL A 266 -21.93 75.91 -26.12
N VAL A 267 -21.74 75.81 -27.42
CA VAL A 267 -22.40 76.63 -28.43
C VAL A 267 -23.63 75.91 -28.91
N VAL A 268 -24.84 76.41 -28.57
CA VAL A 268 -26.10 75.83 -29.04
C VAL A 268 -26.41 76.50 -30.38
N THR A 269 -26.55 75.76 -31.46
CA THR A 269 -27.04 76.22 -32.75
C THR A 269 -28.43 75.68 -32.98
N ASP A 270 -29.26 76.44 -33.75
CA ASP A 270 -30.65 76.17 -34.06
C ASP A 270 -30.83 74.98 -35.00
N GLY A 271 -30.85 73.77 -34.42
CA GLY A 271 -31.45 72.56 -34.95
C GLY A 271 -30.98 71.93 -36.29
N ASN A 272 -30.10 72.62 -37.06
CA ASN A 272 -29.69 72.13 -38.39
C ASN A 272 -28.24 71.97 -38.63
N SER A 273 -27.39 72.02 -37.61
CA SER A 273 -25.92 71.77 -37.70
C SER A 273 -25.45 70.92 -36.50
N THR A 274 -24.56 69.99 -36.79
CA THR A 274 -23.92 69.15 -35.76
C THR A 274 -23.16 70.04 -34.77
N PRO A 275 -23.35 69.85 -33.43
CA PRO A 275 -22.67 70.64 -32.43
C PRO A 275 -21.14 70.32 -32.46
N ILE A 276 -20.30 71.34 -32.62
CA ILE A 276 -18.86 71.23 -32.51
C ILE A 276 -18.50 71.35 -31.04
N VAL A 277 -18.12 70.24 -30.41
CA VAL A 277 -17.59 70.22 -29.05
C VAL A 277 -16.11 70.58 -29.10
N ASN A 278 -15.75 71.75 -28.62
CA ASN A 278 -14.32 72.11 -28.45
C ASN A 278 -13.83 71.55 -27.10
N MET A 279 -13.10 70.46 -27.16
CA MET A 279 -12.37 69.94 -25.99
C MET A 279 -11.12 70.75 -25.78
N GLY A 280 -11.23 71.89 -25.05
CA GLY A 280 -10.14 72.64 -24.57
C GLY A 280 -9.18 71.81 -23.69
N LYS A 281 -7.88 72.04 -23.83
CA LYS A 281 -6.76 71.35 -23.14
C LYS A 281 -6.91 71.37 -21.63
#